data_ae6a0538da1cf19658d7c1c1b6eea709
#
_entry.id   ae6a0538da1cf19658d7c1c1b6eea709
#
_cell.length_a   1.000
_cell.length_b   1.000
_cell.length_c   1.000
_cell.angle_alpha   90.00
_cell.angle_beta   90.00
_cell.angle_gamma   90.00
#
_symmetry.space_group_name_H-M   'P 1'
#
loop_
_entity.id
_entity.type
_entity.pdbx_description
1 polymer ?
#
loop_
_entity_poly.entity_id
_entity_poly.type
_entity_poly.pdbx_seq_one_letter_code
_entity_poly.pdbx_strand_id
1 'polypeptide(L)'
;SMQAHVKAVFQDHKFVSDSDSVPKVGEPFGILLDQTNMYAESGGQQADTGSLVIDGKAEFEVTDVQVSNGYVLHIGFLKYGTLRVDDQVMVNYDEARRRPLRNNHTGTHILNFGLREILGDHVDQKGSLVAPTKLRFDFSHKAPVNVAELAKIEDMSNDFIKRDVNVYGKDMSLEEAQ
;
A
#
# COMPACT_ATOMS: atom_id res chain seq x y z
N SER A 1 6.33 -12.86 -5.96
CA SER A 1 6.85 -13.56 -4.78
C SER A 1 8.31 -13.18 -4.52
N MET A 2 8.73 -13.23 -3.27
CA MET A 2 10.06 -12.86 -2.81
C MET A 2 10.44 -13.74 -1.61
N GLN A 3 11.68 -14.19 -1.53
CA GLN A 3 12.19 -14.88 -0.33
C GLN A 3 12.59 -13.86 0.73
N ALA A 4 12.30 -14.17 1.99
CA ALA A 4 12.70 -13.37 3.15
C ALA A 4 12.91 -14.25 4.37
N HIS A 5 13.50 -13.70 5.45
CA HIS A 5 13.69 -14.39 6.72
C HIS A 5 12.91 -13.70 7.82
N VAL A 6 12.28 -14.48 8.68
CA VAL A 6 11.60 -13.99 9.87
C VAL A 6 12.65 -13.43 10.84
N LYS A 7 12.52 -12.16 11.23
CA LYS A 7 13.40 -11.50 12.20
C LYS A 7 12.81 -11.39 13.58
N ALA A 8 11.48 -11.30 13.67
CA ALA A 8 10.79 -11.30 14.94
C ALA A 8 9.33 -11.74 14.79
N VAL A 9 8.80 -12.33 15.83
CA VAL A 9 7.37 -12.56 16.06
C VAL A 9 6.91 -11.60 17.16
N PHE A 10 5.83 -10.86 16.92
CA PHE A 10 5.41 -9.73 17.74
C PHE A 10 3.93 -9.82 18.12
N GLN A 11 3.63 -9.83 19.42
CA GLN A 11 2.28 -9.81 19.96
C GLN A 11 2.23 -9.02 21.27
N ASP A 12 1.15 -8.29 21.53
CA ASP A 12 0.91 -7.53 22.77
C ASP A 12 2.09 -6.66 23.20
N HIS A 13 2.70 -5.96 22.22
CA HIS A 13 3.89 -5.12 22.41
C HIS A 13 5.13 -5.88 22.91
N LYS A 14 5.20 -7.18 22.67
CA LYS A 14 6.33 -8.03 23.05
C LYS A 14 6.83 -8.87 21.89
N PHE A 15 8.15 -9.09 21.89
CA PHE A 15 8.75 -10.09 21.01
C PHE A 15 8.66 -11.46 21.66
N VAL A 16 8.31 -12.46 20.88
CA VAL A 16 8.26 -13.87 21.27
C VAL A 16 9.16 -14.70 20.36
N SER A 17 9.58 -15.91 20.81
CA SER A 17 10.54 -16.73 20.07
C SER A 17 9.98 -17.32 18.78
N ASP A 18 8.68 -17.60 18.77
CA ASP A 18 7.98 -18.23 17.66
C ASP A 18 6.45 -18.06 17.81
N SER A 19 5.72 -18.46 16.78
CA SER A 19 4.26 -18.36 16.78
C SER A 19 3.54 -19.38 17.66
N ASP A 20 4.24 -20.43 18.15
CA ASP A 20 3.65 -21.35 19.13
C ASP A 20 3.50 -20.69 20.52
N SER A 21 4.27 -19.62 20.77
CA SER A 21 4.20 -18.84 22.00
C SER A 21 3.02 -17.86 22.03
N VAL A 22 2.28 -17.69 20.91
CA VAL A 22 1.11 -16.80 20.81
C VAL A 22 -0.20 -17.61 20.85
N PRO A 23 -1.32 -17.02 21.30
CA PRO A 23 -2.63 -17.68 21.24
C PRO A 23 -3.00 -18.07 19.81
N LYS A 24 -3.45 -19.33 19.64
CA LYS A 24 -3.48 -19.97 18.32
C LYS A 24 -4.68 -19.67 17.44
N VAL A 25 -5.79 -19.26 17.97
CA VAL A 25 -7.03 -19.24 17.19
C VAL A 25 -7.60 -17.83 17.08
N GLY A 26 -7.49 -17.26 15.86
CA GLY A 26 -8.19 -16.04 15.50
C GLY A 26 -7.60 -14.73 16.03
N GLU A 27 -6.56 -14.78 16.85
CA GLU A 27 -5.89 -13.57 17.34
C GLU A 27 -4.76 -13.16 16.39
N PRO A 28 -4.77 -11.92 15.92
CA PRO A 28 -3.72 -11.41 15.04
C PRO A 28 -2.42 -11.21 15.82
N PHE A 29 -1.31 -11.48 15.16
CA PHE A 29 0.03 -11.14 15.63
C PHE A 29 0.86 -10.59 14.46
N GLY A 30 2.03 -10.07 14.77
CA GLY A 30 2.90 -9.43 13.78
C GLY A 30 4.15 -10.25 13.48
N ILE A 31 4.59 -10.19 12.24
CA ILE A 31 5.86 -10.76 11.77
C ILE A 31 6.72 -9.62 11.19
N LEU A 32 7.96 -9.52 11.66
CA LEU A 32 9.00 -8.72 11.04
C LEU A 32 9.87 -9.59 10.14
N LEU A 33 10.18 -9.09 8.96
CA LEU A 33 11.04 -9.73 7.98
C LEU A 33 12.31 -8.89 7.75
N ASP A 34 13.38 -9.52 7.26
CA ASP A 34 14.60 -8.81 6.83
C ASP A 34 14.36 -7.95 5.58
N GLN A 35 13.43 -8.37 4.73
CA GLN A 35 13.00 -7.67 3.52
C GLN A 35 11.57 -8.03 3.16
N THR A 36 10.89 -7.16 2.43
CA THR A 36 9.52 -7.42 1.96
C THR A 36 9.23 -6.74 0.63
N ASN A 37 8.36 -7.36 -0.17
CA ASN A 37 7.77 -6.78 -1.37
C ASN A 37 6.33 -6.30 -1.14
N MET A 38 5.84 -6.38 0.11
CA MET A 38 4.52 -5.86 0.47
C MET A 38 4.58 -4.38 0.77
N TYR A 39 3.58 -3.66 0.29
CA TYR A 39 3.39 -2.24 0.57
C TYR A 39 2.72 -2.05 1.93
N ALA A 40 3.39 -1.33 2.82
CA ALA A 40 2.80 -0.88 4.08
C ALA A 40 1.93 0.35 3.86
N GLU A 41 0.85 0.48 4.62
CA GLU A 41 -0.04 1.64 4.52
C GLU A 41 0.74 2.94 4.70
N SER A 42 0.71 3.78 3.67
CA SER A 42 1.43 5.05 3.64
C SER A 42 0.87 5.97 2.56
N GLY A 43 0.99 7.28 2.75
CA GLY A 43 0.65 8.27 1.73
C GLY A 43 -0.81 8.21 1.25
N GLY A 44 -1.73 7.72 2.07
CA GLY A 44 -3.14 7.53 1.72
C GLY A 44 -3.45 6.23 0.96
N GLN A 45 -2.44 5.44 0.56
CA GLN A 45 -2.65 4.14 -0.06
C GLN A 45 -2.77 3.05 1.02
N GLN A 46 -3.81 2.23 0.91
CA GLN A 46 -4.01 1.06 1.77
C GLN A 46 -2.90 0.02 1.57
N ALA A 47 -2.63 -0.72 2.66
CA ALA A 47 -1.67 -1.81 2.66
C ALA A 47 -2.04 -2.95 1.71
N ASP A 48 -1.02 -3.70 1.32
CA ASP A 48 -1.21 -5.00 0.71
C ASP A 48 -1.75 -6.03 1.71
N THR A 49 -2.33 -7.07 1.14
CA THR A 49 -2.62 -8.34 1.81
C THR A 49 -1.90 -9.47 1.08
N GLY A 50 -1.84 -10.64 1.69
CA GLY A 50 -1.17 -11.78 1.06
C GLY A 50 -0.81 -12.88 2.02
N SER A 51 0.33 -13.55 1.81
CA SER A 51 0.76 -14.66 2.67
C SER A 51 2.27 -14.75 2.82
N LEU A 52 2.70 -15.30 3.95
CA LEU A 52 4.05 -15.79 4.18
C LEU A 52 3.99 -17.32 4.25
N VAL A 53 4.76 -17.99 3.40
CA VAL A 53 4.63 -19.44 3.21
C VAL A 53 5.98 -20.14 3.39
N ILE A 54 5.99 -21.20 4.20
CA ILE A 54 7.00 -22.25 4.16
C ILE A 54 6.33 -23.46 3.55
N ASP A 55 6.75 -23.85 2.35
CA ASP A 55 6.10 -24.89 1.56
C ASP A 55 5.89 -26.19 2.36
N GLY A 56 4.63 -26.65 2.41
CA GLY A 56 4.20 -27.84 3.12
C GLY A 56 4.34 -27.79 4.66
N LYS A 57 4.78 -26.64 5.25
CA LYS A 57 5.07 -26.55 6.71
C LYS A 57 4.26 -25.47 7.42
N ALA A 58 4.12 -24.28 6.86
CA ALA A 58 3.40 -23.20 7.50
C ALA A 58 2.85 -22.20 6.48
N GLU A 59 1.72 -21.59 6.80
CA GLU A 59 1.16 -20.45 6.07
C GLU A 59 0.61 -19.44 7.08
N PHE A 60 1.09 -18.20 6.96
CA PHE A 60 0.60 -17.04 7.67
C PHE A 60 -0.13 -16.13 6.69
N GLU A 61 -1.41 -15.85 6.95
CA GLU A 61 -2.20 -14.90 6.17
C GLU A 61 -1.91 -13.49 6.65
N VAL A 62 -1.46 -12.63 5.74
CA VAL A 62 -1.23 -11.21 5.99
C VAL A 62 -2.48 -10.44 5.63
N THR A 63 -3.11 -9.82 6.63
CA THR A 63 -4.32 -9.03 6.48
C THR A 63 -4.06 -7.53 6.47
N ASP A 64 -2.89 -7.09 6.98
CA ASP A 64 -2.46 -5.71 7.03
C ASP A 64 -0.94 -5.59 7.08
N VAL A 65 -0.39 -4.47 6.61
CA VAL A 65 1.05 -4.17 6.67
C VAL A 65 1.21 -2.73 7.12
N GLN A 66 1.91 -2.54 8.25
CA GLN A 66 2.09 -1.24 8.89
C GLN A 66 3.58 -0.91 9.07
N VAL A 67 3.91 0.39 9.06
CA VAL A 67 5.24 0.86 9.46
C VAL A 67 5.19 1.30 10.93
N SER A 68 6.07 0.73 11.73
CA SER A 68 6.24 1.11 13.13
C SER A 68 7.72 1.30 13.45
N ASN A 69 8.10 2.50 13.88
CA ASN A 69 9.48 2.85 14.23
C ASN A 69 10.52 2.48 13.14
N GLY A 70 10.15 2.62 11.86
CA GLY A 70 11.01 2.29 10.73
C GLY A 70 11.03 0.80 10.34
N TYR A 71 10.28 -0.05 11.05
CA TYR A 71 10.11 -1.46 10.73
C TYR A 71 8.79 -1.70 10.02
N VAL A 72 8.78 -2.64 9.06
CA VAL A 72 7.57 -3.08 8.38
C VAL A 72 7.00 -4.31 9.11
N LEU A 73 5.84 -4.13 9.74
CA LEU A 73 5.13 -5.16 10.48
C LEU A 73 4.04 -5.78 9.60
N HIS A 74 4.13 -7.09 9.36
CA HIS A 74 3.11 -7.87 8.67
C HIS A 74 2.15 -8.41 9.72
N ILE A 75 0.90 -7.95 9.71
CA ILE A 75 -0.13 -8.31 10.68
C ILE A 75 -1.06 -9.33 10.06
N GLY A 76 -1.37 -10.39 10.81
CA GLY A 76 -2.23 -11.45 10.32
C GLY A 76 -2.30 -12.62 11.29
N PHE A 77 -2.56 -13.80 10.78
CA PHE A 77 -2.71 -15.01 11.59
C PHE A 77 -2.18 -16.25 10.85
N LEU A 78 -1.77 -17.26 11.62
CA LEU A 78 -1.43 -18.56 11.04
C LEU A 78 -2.67 -19.30 10.58
N LYS A 79 -2.67 -19.78 9.35
CA LYS A 79 -3.62 -20.78 8.86
C LYS A 79 -3.24 -22.18 9.34
N TYR A 80 -1.97 -22.49 9.34
CA TYR A 80 -1.39 -23.73 9.86
C TYR A 80 0.11 -23.59 10.10
N GLY A 81 0.68 -24.51 10.86
CA GLY A 81 2.11 -24.60 11.13
C GLY A 81 2.60 -23.61 12.17
N THR A 82 3.89 -23.35 12.16
CA THR A 82 4.60 -22.45 13.10
C THR A 82 5.66 -21.67 12.34
N LEU A 83 5.83 -20.39 12.66
CA LEU A 83 6.92 -19.54 12.19
C LEU A 83 7.84 -19.20 13.35
N ARG A 84 9.15 -19.29 13.11
CA ARG A 84 10.22 -19.01 14.08
C ARG A 84 11.19 -17.97 13.50
N VAL A 85 11.89 -17.30 14.39
CA VAL A 85 13.00 -16.43 14.00
C VAL A 85 14.00 -17.24 13.17
N ASP A 86 14.50 -16.61 12.10
CA ASP A 86 15.38 -17.14 11.07
C ASP A 86 14.74 -18.15 10.09
N ASP A 87 13.46 -18.48 10.23
CA ASP A 87 12.77 -19.24 9.20
C ASP A 87 12.76 -18.47 7.87
N GLN A 88 13.06 -19.18 6.79
CA GLN A 88 12.94 -18.67 5.43
C GLN A 88 11.50 -18.83 4.95
N VAL A 89 10.91 -17.73 4.51
CA VAL A 89 9.53 -17.66 4.00
C VAL A 89 9.48 -17.12 2.58
N MET A 90 8.48 -17.57 1.82
CA MET A 90 8.09 -16.94 0.57
C MET A 90 7.02 -15.89 0.85
N VAL A 91 7.31 -14.64 0.52
CA VAL A 91 6.40 -13.50 0.67
C VAL A 91 5.60 -13.34 -0.62
N ASN A 92 4.28 -13.48 -0.53
CA ASN A 92 3.35 -13.35 -1.65
C ASN A 92 2.32 -12.29 -1.35
N TYR A 93 2.34 -11.16 -2.07
CA TYR A 93 1.25 -10.19 -1.99
C TYR A 93 0.10 -10.58 -2.94
N ASP A 94 -1.12 -10.15 -2.62
CA ASP A 94 -2.31 -10.33 -3.45
C ASP A 94 -2.27 -9.37 -4.65
N GLU A 95 -1.92 -9.89 -5.82
CA GLU A 95 -1.88 -9.10 -7.07
C GLU A 95 -3.28 -8.61 -7.48
N ALA A 96 -4.34 -9.37 -7.20
CA ALA A 96 -5.69 -8.97 -7.52
C ALA A 96 -6.11 -7.73 -6.73
N ARG A 97 -5.62 -7.59 -5.49
CA ARG A 97 -5.77 -6.39 -4.67
C ARG A 97 -4.80 -5.27 -5.08
N ARG A 98 -3.52 -5.58 -5.31
CA ARG A 98 -2.50 -4.56 -5.63
C ARG A 98 -2.75 -3.87 -6.96
N ARG A 99 -3.20 -4.59 -7.98
CA ARG A 99 -3.41 -4.04 -9.32
C ARG A 99 -4.36 -2.83 -9.33
N PRO A 100 -5.59 -2.90 -8.78
CA PRO A 100 -6.44 -1.73 -8.70
C PRO A 100 -5.89 -0.62 -7.79
N LEU A 101 -5.14 -0.94 -6.73
CA LEU A 101 -4.45 0.06 -5.92
C LEU A 101 -3.45 0.86 -6.75
N ARG A 102 -2.61 0.22 -7.56
CA ARG A 102 -1.67 0.89 -8.47
C ARG A 102 -2.39 1.78 -9.48
N ASN A 103 -3.49 1.30 -10.05
CA ASN A 103 -4.31 2.07 -11.00
C ASN A 103 -4.89 3.32 -10.34
N ASN A 104 -5.46 3.18 -9.16
CA ASN A 104 -6.05 4.29 -8.40
C ASN A 104 -4.97 5.27 -7.91
N HIS A 105 -3.78 4.79 -7.55
CA HIS A 105 -2.65 5.66 -7.19
C HIS A 105 -2.23 6.53 -8.39
N THR A 106 -2.04 5.93 -9.56
CA THR A 106 -1.76 6.67 -10.81
C THR A 106 -2.92 7.60 -11.15
N GLY A 107 -4.17 7.14 -11.01
CA GLY A 107 -5.37 7.95 -11.20
C GLY A 107 -5.40 9.21 -10.32
N THR A 108 -4.89 9.12 -9.10
CA THR A 108 -4.76 10.28 -8.18
C THR A 108 -3.84 11.35 -8.75
N HIS A 109 -2.69 10.98 -9.32
CA HIS A 109 -1.77 11.94 -9.97
C HIS A 109 -2.36 12.54 -11.23
N ILE A 110 -3.04 11.75 -12.06
CA ILE A 110 -3.73 12.23 -13.26
C ILE A 110 -4.83 13.24 -12.88
N LEU A 111 -5.63 12.93 -11.86
CA LEU A 111 -6.67 13.82 -11.35
C LEU A 111 -6.09 15.13 -10.82
N ASN A 112 -5.02 15.06 -10.02
CA ASN A 112 -4.34 16.25 -9.51
C ASN A 112 -3.85 17.15 -10.65
N PHE A 113 -3.25 16.56 -11.68
CA PHE A 113 -2.82 17.31 -12.88
C PHE A 113 -4.02 17.99 -13.55
N GLY A 114 -5.12 17.26 -13.83
CA GLY A 114 -6.31 17.82 -14.44
C GLY A 114 -6.96 18.94 -13.62
N LEU A 115 -7.00 18.79 -12.28
CA LEU A 115 -7.49 19.82 -11.37
C LEU A 115 -6.65 21.11 -11.46
N ARG A 116 -5.32 21.01 -11.45
CA ARG A 116 -4.42 22.16 -11.54
C ARG A 116 -4.51 22.87 -12.91
N GLU A 117 -4.58 22.11 -14.01
CA GLU A 117 -4.71 22.68 -15.36
C GLU A 117 -6.03 23.43 -15.55
N ILE A 118 -7.12 22.97 -14.98
CA ILE A 118 -8.46 23.56 -15.19
C ILE A 118 -8.79 24.62 -14.14
N LEU A 119 -8.43 24.39 -12.86
CA LEU A 119 -8.78 25.28 -11.74
C LEU A 119 -7.65 26.23 -11.36
N GLY A 120 -6.41 25.93 -11.74
CA GLY A 120 -5.22 26.75 -11.52
C GLY A 120 -4.24 26.18 -10.47
N ASP A 121 -3.03 26.76 -10.46
CA ASP A 121 -1.89 26.32 -9.65
C ASP A 121 -2.09 26.41 -8.13
N HIS A 122 -3.13 27.13 -7.67
CA HIS A 122 -3.48 27.24 -6.26
C HIS A 122 -4.10 25.95 -5.68
N VAL A 123 -4.41 24.98 -6.54
CA VAL A 123 -4.91 23.66 -6.10
C VAL A 123 -3.78 22.88 -5.45
N ASP A 124 -3.93 22.66 -4.14
CA ASP A 124 -3.01 21.86 -3.32
C ASP A 124 -3.71 20.64 -2.78
N GLN A 125 -3.02 19.50 -2.78
CA GLN A 125 -3.47 18.29 -2.11
C GLN A 125 -3.50 18.51 -0.59
N LYS A 126 -4.63 18.20 0.04
CA LYS A 126 -4.83 18.26 1.50
C LYS A 126 -4.95 16.88 2.13
N GLY A 127 -5.32 15.88 1.37
CA GLY A 127 -5.41 14.49 1.76
C GLY A 127 -5.70 13.60 0.57
N SER A 128 -5.56 12.31 0.77
CA SER A 128 -5.93 11.30 -0.24
C SER A 128 -6.28 9.97 0.39
N LEU A 129 -7.03 9.17 -0.33
CA LEU A 129 -7.27 7.76 -0.05
C LEU A 129 -7.16 6.98 -1.36
N VAL A 130 -6.33 5.96 -1.35
CA VAL A 130 -6.21 4.99 -2.45
C VAL A 130 -6.57 3.62 -1.93
N ALA A 131 -7.71 3.11 -2.36
CA ALA A 131 -8.25 1.80 -2.03
C ALA A 131 -8.48 0.97 -3.30
N PRO A 132 -8.67 -0.36 -3.24
CA PRO A 132 -8.90 -1.16 -4.44
C PRO A 132 -10.12 -0.73 -5.25
N THR A 133 -11.17 -0.22 -4.58
CA THR A 133 -12.46 0.11 -5.20
C THR A 133 -12.65 1.59 -5.49
N LYS A 134 -11.79 2.46 -4.96
CA LYS A 134 -11.95 3.91 -5.09
C LYS A 134 -10.67 4.66 -4.80
N LEU A 135 -10.60 5.88 -5.31
CA LEU A 135 -9.70 6.92 -4.81
C LEU A 135 -10.51 8.10 -4.25
N ARG A 136 -9.92 8.83 -3.32
CA ARG A 136 -10.41 10.13 -2.85
C ARG A 136 -9.24 11.10 -2.90
N PHE A 137 -9.49 12.29 -3.39
CA PHE A 137 -8.50 13.36 -3.46
C PHE A 137 -9.09 14.62 -2.84
N ASP A 138 -8.55 15.02 -1.71
CA ASP A 138 -8.98 16.22 -0.97
C ASP A 138 -8.04 17.37 -1.37
N PHE A 139 -8.60 18.48 -1.84
CA PHE A 139 -7.81 19.60 -2.35
C PHE A 139 -8.38 20.95 -1.92
N SER A 140 -7.52 21.99 -1.93
CA SER A 140 -7.92 23.35 -1.68
C SER A 140 -8.47 24.01 -2.94
N HIS A 141 -9.64 24.61 -2.83
CA HIS A 141 -10.22 25.48 -3.87
C HIS A 141 -11.17 26.48 -3.22
N LYS A 142 -11.23 27.72 -3.77
CA LYS A 142 -11.98 28.82 -3.14
C LYS A 142 -13.48 28.84 -3.47
N ALA A 143 -13.90 28.09 -4.50
CA ALA A 143 -15.26 28.04 -4.98
C ALA A 143 -15.68 26.59 -5.28
N PRO A 144 -16.98 26.28 -5.32
CA PRO A 144 -17.43 25.00 -5.86
C PRO A 144 -16.98 24.78 -7.30
N VAL A 145 -16.48 23.59 -7.61
CA VAL A 145 -16.16 23.21 -8.99
C VAL A 145 -17.47 23.10 -9.78
N ASN A 146 -17.60 23.82 -10.87
CA ASN A 146 -18.81 23.78 -11.67
C ASN A 146 -18.83 22.59 -12.65
N VAL A 147 -20.00 22.31 -13.23
CA VAL A 147 -20.21 21.14 -14.10
C VAL A 147 -19.31 21.18 -15.35
N ALA A 148 -19.09 22.35 -15.92
CA ALA A 148 -18.25 22.50 -17.11
C ALA A 148 -16.75 22.26 -16.79
N GLU A 149 -16.29 22.70 -15.64
CA GLU A 149 -14.93 22.40 -15.15
C GLU A 149 -14.76 20.91 -14.87
N LEU A 150 -15.74 20.27 -14.20
CA LEU A 150 -15.73 18.83 -13.95
C LEU A 150 -15.66 18.02 -15.25
N ALA A 151 -16.45 18.39 -16.27
CA ALA A 151 -16.41 17.72 -17.57
C ALA A 151 -15.03 17.83 -18.23
N LYS A 152 -14.40 19.00 -18.18
CA LYS A 152 -13.04 19.18 -18.73
C LYS A 152 -11.99 18.36 -17.97
N ILE A 153 -12.07 18.30 -16.65
CA ILE A 153 -11.16 17.48 -15.82
C ILE A 153 -11.33 16.01 -16.15
N GLU A 154 -12.58 15.54 -16.30
CA GLU A 154 -12.90 14.16 -16.67
C GLU A 154 -12.36 13.82 -18.06
N ASP A 155 -12.61 14.65 -19.07
CA ASP A 155 -12.12 14.46 -20.44
C ASP A 155 -10.59 14.41 -20.48
N MET A 156 -9.91 15.35 -19.82
CA MET A 156 -8.46 15.38 -19.73
C MET A 156 -7.90 14.12 -19.05
N SER A 157 -8.49 13.70 -17.94
CA SER A 157 -8.08 12.50 -17.21
C SER A 157 -8.24 11.25 -18.06
N ASN A 158 -9.38 11.12 -18.75
CA ASN A 158 -9.65 10.00 -19.66
C ASN A 158 -8.69 9.98 -20.85
N ASP A 159 -8.31 11.12 -21.38
CA ASP A 159 -7.34 11.22 -22.47
C ASP A 159 -5.94 10.74 -22.04
N PHE A 160 -5.51 11.09 -20.83
CA PHE A 160 -4.26 10.55 -20.27
C PHE A 160 -4.30 9.03 -20.10
N ILE A 161 -5.40 8.50 -19.58
CA ILE A 161 -5.58 7.04 -19.42
C ILE A 161 -5.52 6.34 -20.78
N LYS A 162 -6.18 6.90 -21.81
CA LYS A 162 -6.19 6.32 -23.16
C LYS A 162 -4.82 6.32 -23.85
N ARG A 163 -3.91 7.21 -23.48
CA ARG A 163 -2.55 7.26 -24.06
C ARG A 163 -1.70 6.06 -23.66
N ASP A 164 -2.04 5.37 -22.57
CA ASP A 164 -1.36 4.17 -22.08
C ASP A 164 0.17 4.32 -22.01
N VAL A 165 0.63 5.42 -21.45
CA VAL A 165 2.06 5.74 -21.34
C VAL A 165 2.67 5.04 -20.12
N ASN A 166 3.98 4.77 -20.19
CA ASN A 166 4.72 4.23 -19.06
C ASN A 166 4.73 5.23 -17.90
N VAL A 167 4.43 4.74 -16.71
CA VAL A 167 4.49 5.48 -15.44
C VAL A 167 5.73 5.00 -14.68
N TYR A 168 6.57 5.93 -14.26
CA TYR A 168 7.76 5.65 -13.46
C TYR A 168 7.90 6.69 -12.34
N GLY A 169 8.54 6.27 -11.23
CA GLY A 169 8.97 7.15 -10.15
C GLY A 169 10.49 7.29 -10.17
N LYS A 170 10.99 8.48 -9.86
CA LYS A 170 12.41 8.75 -9.72
C LYS A 170 12.64 9.58 -8.45
N ASP A 171 13.57 9.11 -7.62
CA ASP A 171 14.05 9.90 -6.49
C ASP A 171 14.97 11.00 -7.01
N MET A 172 14.71 12.24 -6.59
CA MET A 172 15.50 13.41 -6.99
C MET A 172 15.51 14.44 -5.86
N SER A 173 16.46 15.37 -5.91
CA SER A 173 16.48 16.49 -4.98
C SER A 173 15.31 17.46 -5.22
N LEU A 174 14.96 18.26 -4.22
CA LEU A 174 13.89 19.26 -4.36
C LEU A 174 14.20 20.27 -5.46
N GLU A 175 15.49 20.62 -5.65
CA GLU A 175 15.93 21.55 -6.71
C GLU A 175 15.76 20.96 -8.13
N GLU A 176 15.93 19.63 -8.27
CA GLU A 176 15.71 18.95 -9.56
C GLU A 176 14.22 18.72 -9.86
N ALA A 177 13.37 18.77 -8.84
CA ALA A 177 11.93 18.53 -8.95
C ALA A 177 11.12 19.83 -9.25
N GLN A 178 11.72 21.01 -9.11
CA GLN A 178 11.15 22.34 -9.39
C GLN A 178 11.54 22.81 -10.78
#